data_15790750e55814cb02fa05cc6d707f55
#
_entry.id   15790750e55814cb02fa05cc6d707f55
#
_cell.length_a   1.000
_cell.length_b   1.000
_cell.length_c   1.000
_cell.angle_alpha   90.00
_cell.angle_beta   90.00
_cell.angle_gamma   90.00
#
_symmetry.space_group_name_H-M   'P 1'
#
loop_
_entity.id
_entity.type
_entity.pdbx_description
1 polymer ?
#
loop_
_entity_poly.entity_id
_entity_poly.type
_entity_poly.pdbx_seq_one_letter_code
_entity_poly.pdbx_strand_id
1 'polypeptide(L)'
;MQFIKTRDVKSPERDVSENAGIDFYIPENTSEFRQALCKKNHRLVDTSNLESVAECSVIDYLAGDGSNPALIFLKESFKYYNDDKAKPAMALSLADLCKKKNLSFILGNNIYIAPHKAIIIPTGIKSKFGPELALIANNKSGIATKKQLIFGASVIDCSYQGEWHINLINTSDHYQTLEFGQKAVQFIPHLISTEPVEIVDLPEEDFYTEKTSRGEGWQGSTGIK
;
A
#
# COMPACT_ATOMS: atom_id res chain seq x y z
N MET A 1 7.89 -0.62 -23.13
CA MET A 1 7.46 -1.09 -21.81
C MET A 1 6.42 -2.20 -21.98
N GLN A 2 6.55 -3.29 -21.24
CA GLN A 2 5.66 -4.45 -21.29
C GLN A 2 5.25 -4.84 -19.88
N PHE A 3 4.01 -5.30 -19.71
CA PHE A 3 3.48 -5.82 -18.45
C PHE A 3 3.01 -7.26 -18.63
N ILE A 4 3.17 -8.07 -17.58
CA ILE A 4 2.56 -9.39 -17.48
C ILE A 4 1.74 -9.48 -16.19
N LYS A 5 0.67 -10.28 -16.24
CA LYS A 5 -0.14 -10.62 -15.07
C LYS A 5 0.38 -11.89 -14.43
N THR A 6 0.48 -11.92 -13.11
CA THR A 6 0.85 -13.10 -12.32
C THR A 6 -0.37 -13.82 -11.74
N ARG A 7 -1.53 -13.16 -11.79
CA ARG A 7 -2.85 -13.68 -11.44
C ARG A 7 -3.92 -12.94 -12.25
N ASP A 8 -5.17 -13.35 -12.14
CA ASP A 8 -6.28 -12.64 -12.80
C ASP A 8 -6.55 -11.30 -12.11
N VAL A 9 -6.06 -10.23 -12.73
CA VAL A 9 -6.19 -8.84 -12.26
C VAL A 9 -6.46 -7.92 -13.45
N LYS A 10 -7.03 -6.75 -13.19
CA LYS A 10 -7.22 -5.73 -14.20
C LYS A 10 -5.86 -5.22 -14.71
N SER A 11 -5.74 -5.06 -16.02
CA SER A 11 -4.50 -4.56 -16.64
C SER A 11 -4.26 -3.09 -16.25
N PRO A 12 -3.00 -2.69 -16.00
CA PRO A 12 -2.67 -1.27 -15.94
C PRO A 12 -3.06 -0.58 -17.24
N GLU A 13 -3.59 0.62 -17.14
CA GLU A 13 -4.06 1.37 -18.31
C GLU A 13 -3.72 2.85 -18.25
N ARG A 14 -3.62 3.46 -19.43
CA ARG A 14 -3.60 4.91 -19.61
C ARG A 14 -4.89 5.28 -20.32
N ASP A 15 -5.79 6.00 -19.63
CA ASP A 15 -7.14 6.29 -20.13
C ASP A 15 -7.13 7.05 -21.45
N VAL A 16 -6.24 8.04 -21.57
CA VAL A 16 -6.01 8.81 -22.80
C VAL A 16 -4.50 8.96 -23.03
N SER A 17 -4.10 9.07 -24.30
CA SER A 17 -2.67 9.09 -24.68
C SER A 17 -1.90 10.25 -24.05
N GLU A 18 -2.56 11.37 -23.78
CA GLU A 18 -2.00 12.59 -23.20
C GLU A 18 -1.81 12.51 -21.69
N ASN A 19 -2.39 11.53 -21.01
CA ASN A 19 -2.19 11.35 -19.58
C ASN A 19 -0.76 10.88 -19.28
N ALA A 20 -0.10 11.54 -18.32
CA ALA A 20 1.24 11.15 -17.91
C ALA A 20 1.29 9.78 -17.22
N GLY A 21 0.27 9.49 -16.40
CA GLY A 21 0.23 8.32 -15.53
C GLY A 21 -0.40 7.09 -16.17
N ILE A 22 0.13 5.94 -15.77
CA ILE A 22 -0.45 4.62 -16.01
C ILE A 22 -1.18 4.23 -14.73
N ASP A 23 -2.49 4.05 -14.80
CA ASP A 23 -3.34 3.71 -13.67
C ASP A 23 -3.20 2.24 -13.27
N PHE A 24 -3.09 2.00 -11.97
CA PHE A 24 -3.09 0.68 -11.37
C PHE A 24 -4.30 0.52 -10.43
N TYR A 25 -4.81 -0.68 -10.39
CA TYR A 25 -6.04 -1.04 -9.68
C TYR A 25 -5.74 -1.85 -8.43
N ILE A 26 -6.59 -1.71 -7.42
CA ILE A 26 -6.70 -2.72 -6.37
C ILE A 26 -7.26 -3.98 -7.06
N PRO A 27 -6.64 -5.16 -6.91
CA PRO A 27 -7.19 -6.38 -7.48
C PRO A 27 -8.61 -6.66 -7.00
N GLU A 28 -9.32 -7.50 -7.76
CA GLU A 28 -10.69 -7.90 -7.45
C GLU A 28 -10.75 -8.73 -6.16
N ASN A 29 -11.93 -8.76 -5.54
CA ASN A 29 -12.17 -9.42 -4.26
C ASN A 29 -12.21 -10.95 -4.37
N THR A 30 -11.06 -11.56 -4.62
CA THR A 30 -10.91 -13.03 -4.66
C THR A 30 -10.28 -13.57 -3.38
N SER A 31 -10.52 -14.83 -3.06
CA SER A 31 -9.87 -15.49 -1.91
C SER A 31 -8.35 -15.52 -2.06
N GLU A 32 -7.84 -15.75 -3.27
CA GLU A 32 -6.42 -15.71 -3.59
C GLU A 32 -5.80 -14.34 -3.28
N PHE A 33 -6.45 -13.27 -3.72
CA PHE A 33 -5.96 -11.92 -3.47
C PHE A 33 -6.01 -11.56 -1.98
N ARG A 34 -7.08 -11.90 -1.25
CA ARG A 34 -7.17 -11.68 0.19
C ARG A 34 -6.03 -12.36 0.94
N GLN A 35 -5.72 -13.62 0.60
CA GLN A 35 -4.58 -14.34 1.19
C GLN A 35 -3.25 -13.65 0.88
N ALA A 36 -3.02 -13.25 -0.38
CA ALA A 36 -1.81 -12.52 -0.77
C ALA A 36 -1.67 -11.19 -0.03
N LEU A 37 -2.78 -10.46 0.14
CA LEU A 37 -2.84 -9.19 0.86
C LEU A 37 -2.53 -9.37 2.35
N CYS A 38 -3.16 -10.35 3.02
CA CYS A 38 -2.89 -10.65 4.43
C CYS A 38 -1.44 -11.12 4.64
N LYS A 39 -0.90 -11.94 3.74
CA LYS A 39 0.51 -12.37 3.79
C LYS A 39 1.49 -11.19 3.74
N LYS A 40 1.18 -10.13 3.02
CA LYS A 40 2.01 -8.91 2.95
C LYS A 40 1.79 -7.98 4.14
N ASN A 41 0.67 -8.10 4.83
CA ASN A 41 0.27 -7.21 5.90
C ASN A 41 -0.09 -8.02 7.17
N HIS A 42 0.90 -8.38 7.96
CA HIS A 42 0.74 -9.26 9.14
C HIS A 42 -0.28 -8.78 10.20
N ARG A 43 -0.68 -7.52 10.16
CA ARG A 43 -1.69 -6.93 11.06
C ARG A 43 -3.01 -6.60 10.36
N LEU A 44 -3.19 -7.08 9.13
CA LEU A 44 -4.46 -6.96 8.41
C LEU A 44 -5.35 -8.15 8.74
N VAL A 45 -6.57 -7.88 9.13
CA VAL A 45 -7.55 -8.90 9.51
C VAL A 45 -8.55 -9.10 8.37
N ASP A 46 -8.63 -10.30 7.82
CA ASP A 46 -9.73 -10.66 6.90
C ASP A 46 -10.93 -11.15 7.72
N THR A 47 -11.94 -10.29 7.88
CA THR A 47 -13.14 -10.63 8.69
C THR A 47 -14.03 -11.68 8.06
N SER A 48 -13.82 -12.06 6.80
CA SER A 48 -14.55 -13.13 6.13
C SER A 48 -13.89 -14.49 6.23
N ASN A 49 -12.63 -14.54 6.65
CA ASN A 49 -11.86 -15.77 6.80
C ASN A 49 -11.34 -15.92 8.22
N LEU A 50 -12.18 -16.48 9.08
CA LEU A 50 -11.86 -16.64 10.50
C LEU A 50 -10.75 -17.66 10.76
N GLU A 51 -10.52 -18.62 9.86
CA GLU A 51 -9.38 -19.55 9.97
C GLU A 51 -8.06 -18.77 9.82
N SER A 52 -7.99 -17.83 8.87
CA SER A 52 -6.81 -16.97 8.73
C SER A 52 -6.59 -16.04 9.93
N VAL A 53 -7.65 -15.67 10.62
CA VAL A 53 -7.57 -14.90 11.87
C VAL A 53 -7.00 -15.77 13.00
N ALA A 54 -7.35 -17.06 13.04
CA ALA A 54 -6.84 -18.01 14.06
C ALA A 54 -5.34 -18.28 13.90
N GLU A 55 -4.83 -18.25 12.66
CA GLU A 55 -3.42 -18.48 12.35
C GLU A 55 -2.57 -17.19 12.41
N CYS A 56 -3.20 -16.03 12.50
CA CYS A 56 -2.53 -14.75 12.48
C CYS A 56 -2.09 -14.34 13.90
N SER A 57 -0.85 -13.85 14.04
CA SER A 57 -0.33 -13.20 15.26
C SER A 57 -1.22 -12.07 15.81
N VAL A 58 -2.25 -11.71 15.05
CA VAL A 58 -3.32 -10.78 15.46
C VAL A 58 -4.10 -11.32 16.64
N ILE A 59 -4.31 -12.65 16.76
CA ILE A 59 -5.01 -13.22 17.92
C ILE A 59 -4.24 -12.96 19.20
N ASP A 60 -2.93 -13.16 19.19
CA ASP A 60 -2.10 -12.90 20.37
C ASP A 60 -2.12 -11.40 20.73
N TYR A 61 -2.13 -10.52 19.72
CA TYR A 61 -2.25 -9.07 19.92
C TYR A 61 -3.65 -8.64 20.38
N LEU A 62 -4.71 -9.29 19.88
CA LEU A 62 -6.09 -9.04 20.30
C LEU A 62 -6.36 -9.63 21.68
N ALA A 63 -5.71 -10.74 22.03
CA ALA A 63 -5.93 -11.51 23.25
C ALA A 63 -5.42 -10.80 24.50
N GLY A 64 -4.31 -10.07 24.40
CA GLY A 64 -3.63 -9.58 25.59
C GLY A 64 -3.32 -10.76 26.54
N ASP A 65 -3.75 -10.66 27.79
CA ASP A 65 -3.56 -11.69 28.82
C ASP A 65 -4.55 -12.89 28.75
N GLY A 66 -5.32 -13.00 27.67
CA GLY A 66 -6.28 -14.10 27.47
C GLY A 66 -7.62 -13.91 28.19
N SER A 67 -7.79 -12.88 29.01
CA SER A 67 -9.03 -12.61 29.76
C SER A 67 -10.03 -11.72 29.00
N ASN A 68 -9.71 -11.32 27.76
CA ASN A 68 -10.55 -10.41 26.99
C ASN A 68 -11.88 -11.09 26.59
N PRO A 69 -13.05 -10.60 27.09
CA PRO A 69 -14.36 -11.19 26.78
C PRO A 69 -14.67 -11.27 25.29
N ALA A 70 -14.14 -10.33 24.48
CA ALA A 70 -14.31 -10.34 23.02
C ALA A 70 -13.57 -11.52 22.37
N LEU A 71 -12.46 -11.98 22.95
CA LEU A 71 -11.71 -13.13 22.47
C LEU A 71 -12.37 -14.43 22.83
N ILE A 72 -12.93 -14.51 24.06
CA ILE A 72 -13.75 -15.64 24.49
C ILE A 72 -14.96 -15.75 23.58
N PHE A 73 -15.63 -14.62 23.30
CA PHE A 73 -16.75 -14.56 22.36
C PHE A 73 -16.35 -15.00 20.95
N LEU A 74 -15.20 -14.55 20.42
CA LEU A 74 -14.70 -15.00 19.12
C LEU A 74 -14.40 -16.49 19.12
N LYS A 75 -13.68 -17.02 20.12
CA LYS A 75 -13.38 -18.45 20.23
C LYS A 75 -14.64 -19.31 20.34
N GLU A 76 -15.65 -18.86 21.05
CA GLU A 76 -16.93 -19.55 21.12
C GLU A 76 -17.73 -19.43 19.83
N SER A 77 -17.68 -18.26 19.17
CA SER A 77 -18.32 -18.03 17.88
C SER A 77 -17.70 -18.89 16.76
N PHE A 78 -16.42 -19.27 16.86
CA PHE A 78 -15.80 -20.25 15.95
C PHE A 78 -16.50 -21.62 15.96
N LYS A 79 -17.14 -22.00 17.04
CA LYS A 79 -17.94 -23.25 17.12
C LYS A 79 -19.16 -23.21 16.20
N TYR A 80 -19.66 -22.01 15.89
CA TYR A 80 -20.84 -21.78 15.05
C TYR A 80 -20.49 -21.28 13.65
N TYR A 81 -19.21 -21.29 13.28
CA TYR A 81 -18.71 -20.77 12.00
C TYR A 81 -19.31 -21.43 10.76
N ASN A 82 -19.80 -22.64 10.87
CA ASN A 82 -20.47 -23.35 9.77
C ASN A 82 -21.92 -22.86 9.52
N ASP A 83 -22.45 -21.96 10.33
CA ASP A 83 -23.75 -21.33 10.11
C ASP A 83 -23.59 -20.08 9.25
N ASP A 84 -23.97 -20.16 7.97
CA ASP A 84 -23.92 -19.04 7.02
C ASP A 84 -24.71 -17.81 7.48
N LYS A 85 -25.71 -17.98 8.34
CA LYS A 85 -26.51 -16.88 8.89
C LYS A 85 -25.76 -16.10 9.97
N ALA A 86 -24.84 -16.75 10.68
CA ALA A 86 -24.04 -16.12 11.74
C ALA A 86 -22.82 -15.34 11.21
N LYS A 87 -22.29 -15.73 10.05
CA LYS A 87 -21.08 -15.14 9.45
C LYS A 87 -21.09 -13.60 9.32
N PRO A 88 -22.16 -12.95 8.83
CA PRO A 88 -22.19 -11.50 8.70
C PRO A 88 -22.09 -10.77 10.04
N ALA A 89 -22.81 -11.25 11.07
CA ALA A 89 -22.77 -10.66 12.41
C ALA A 89 -21.38 -10.81 13.06
N MET A 90 -20.73 -11.93 12.85
CA MET A 90 -19.38 -12.20 13.34
C MET A 90 -18.35 -11.30 12.66
N ALA A 91 -18.46 -11.12 11.33
CA ALA A 91 -17.58 -10.23 10.58
C ALA A 91 -17.69 -8.78 11.09
N LEU A 92 -18.89 -8.30 11.38
CA LEU A 92 -19.11 -6.97 11.95
C LEU A 92 -18.53 -6.85 13.36
N SER A 93 -18.72 -7.84 14.22
CA SER A 93 -18.15 -7.86 15.58
C SER A 93 -16.63 -7.84 15.56
N LEU A 94 -16.01 -8.58 14.62
CA LEU A 94 -14.57 -8.58 14.42
C LEU A 94 -14.06 -7.24 13.88
N ALA A 95 -14.78 -6.63 12.96
CA ALA A 95 -14.46 -5.29 12.45
C ALA A 95 -14.49 -4.23 13.58
N ASP A 96 -15.48 -4.29 14.47
CA ASP A 96 -15.54 -3.38 15.62
C ASP A 96 -14.40 -3.60 16.62
N LEU A 97 -13.98 -4.85 16.81
CA LEU A 97 -12.79 -5.14 17.60
C LEU A 97 -11.52 -4.59 16.94
N CYS A 98 -11.38 -4.74 15.63
CA CYS A 98 -10.27 -4.16 14.87
C CYS A 98 -10.21 -2.64 15.04
N LYS A 99 -11.35 -1.96 14.96
CA LYS A 99 -11.44 -0.51 15.20
C LYS A 99 -10.97 -0.13 16.60
N LYS A 100 -11.42 -0.84 17.64
CA LYS A 100 -10.99 -0.59 19.03
C LYS A 100 -9.49 -0.77 19.22
N LYS A 101 -8.85 -1.64 18.45
CA LYS A 101 -7.41 -1.95 18.53
C LYS A 101 -6.56 -1.21 17.47
N ASN A 102 -7.15 -0.31 16.70
CA ASN A 102 -6.50 0.40 15.61
C ASN A 102 -5.80 -0.52 14.60
N LEU A 103 -6.50 -1.57 14.16
CA LEU A 103 -6.04 -2.53 13.16
C LEU A 103 -6.74 -2.30 11.83
N SER A 104 -6.02 -2.45 10.72
CA SER A 104 -6.62 -2.50 9.40
C SER A 104 -7.34 -3.84 9.19
N PHE A 105 -8.43 -3.83 8.41
CA PHE A 105 -9.23 -5.04 8.17
C PHE A 105 -9.93 -5.01 6.82
N ILE A 106 -10.37 -6.19 6.37
CA ILE A 106 -11.21 -6.36 5.19
C ILE A 106 -12.62 -6.68 5.66
N LEU A 107 -13.62 -5.97 5.14
CA LEU A 107 -15.03 -6.23 5.39
C LEU A 107 -15.83 -6.03 4.10
N GLY A 108 -16.54 -7.06 3.65
CA GLY A 108 -17.28 -7.03 2.39
C GLY A 108 -16.34 -6.75 1.21
N ASN A 109 -16.67 -5.74 0.40
CA ASN A 109 -15.89 -5.32 -0.76
C ASN A 109 -14.89 -4.19 -0.47
N ASN A 110 -14.50 -3.99 0.79
CA ASN A 110 -13.65 -2.89 1.20
C ASN A 110 -12.49 -3.35 2.08
N ILE A 111 -11.36 -2.67 1.89
CA ILE A 111 -10.20 -2.69 2.76
C ILE A 111 -10.26 -1.42 3.62
N TYR A 112 -10.28 -1.58 4.93
CA TYR A 112 -10.27 -0.49 5.90
C TYR A 112 -8.86 -0.31 6.44
N ILE A 113 -8.26 0.85 6.17
CA ILE A 113 -6.91 1.19 6.60
C ILE A 113 -7.04 2.05 7.87
N ALA A 114 -6.48 1.55 8.95
CA ALA A 114 -6.52 2.22 10.25
C ALA A 114 -5.75 3.56 10.22
N PRO A 115 -6.10 4.52 11.09
CA PRO A 115 -5.39 5.78 11.24
C PRO A 115 -3.88 5.59 11.40
N HIS A 116 -3.09 6.35 10.64
CA HIS A 116 -1.63 6.35 10.67
C HIS A 116 -0.98 4.98 10.40
N LYS A 117 -1.66 4.10 9.65
CA LYS A 117 -1.13 2.81 9.21
C LYS A 117 -0.89 2.78 7.72
N ALA A 118 0.10 1.98 7.32
CA ALA A 118 0.36 1.67 5.94
C ALA A 118 -0.27 0.34 5.55
N ILE A 119 -0.53 0.17 4.25
CA ILE A 119 -0.91 -1.09 3.64
C ILE A 119 -0.07 -1.34 2.38
N ILE A 120 0.37 -2.58 2.20
CA ILE A 120 1.09 -3.04 1.02
C ILE A 120 0.17 -3.93 0.21
N ILE A 121 -0.17 -3.51 -1.01
CA ILE A 121 -1.12 -4.18 -1.88
C ILE A 121 -0.38 -4.84 -3.03
N PRO A 122 -0.33 -6.17 -3.12
CA PRO A 122 0.23 -6.88 -4.26
C PRO A 122 -0.66 -6.68 -5.49
N THR A 123 -0.10 -6.18 -6.59
CA THR A 123 -0.89 -5.79 -7.78
C THR A 123 -1.19 -6.93 -8.74
N GLY A 124 -0.48 -8.05 -8.64
CA GLY A 124 -0.53 -9.13 -9.64
C GLY A 124 0.17 -8.77 -10.96
N ILE A 125 0.97 -7.71 -10.99
CA ILE A 125 1.63 -7.20 -12.20
C ILE A 125 3.14 -7.23 -12.03
N LYS A 126 3.84 -7.65 -13.09
CA LYS A 126 5.28 -7.47 -13.29
C LYS A 126 5.51 -6.71 -14.59
N SER A 127 6.69 -6.11 -14.74
CA SER A 127 7.03 -5.36 -15.95
C SER A 127 8.43 -5.66 -16.48
N LYS A 128 8.62 -5.23 -17.73
CA LYS A 128 9.92 -5.16 -18.40
C LYS A 128 10.00 -3.86 -19.18
N PHE A 129 11.05 -3.07 -18.96
CA PHE A 129 11.32 -1.80 -19.67
C PHE A 129 12.83 -1.54 -19.70
N GLY A 130 13.25 -0.55 -20.51
CA GLY A 130 14.65 -0.25 -20.73
C GLY A 130 15.34 0.45 -19.55
N PRO A 131 16.68 0.42 -19.51
CA PRO A 131 17.47 0.98 -18.40
C PRO A 131 17.41 2.50 -18.30
N GLU A 132 16.96 3.16 -19.37
CA GLU A 132 16.76 4.62 -19.43
C GLU A 132 15.53 5.10 -18.67
N LEU A 133 14.72 4.17 -18.13
CA LEU A 133 13.48 4.48 -17.44
C LEU A 133 13.48 4.01 -16.01
N ALA A 134 12.83 4.78 -15.15
CA ALA A 134 12.25 4.34 -13.89
C ALA A 134 10.76 4.66 -13.88
N LEU A 135 9.97 3.85 -13.18
CA LEU A 135 8.56 4.13 -12.98
C LEU A 135 8.35 4.65 -11.57
N ILE A 136 7.86 5.89 -11.48
CA ILE A 136 7.66 6.56 -10.20
C ILE A 136 6.18 6.58 -9.88
N ALA A 137 5.83 6.03 -8.74
CA ALA A 137 4.47 6.08 -8.23
C ALA A 137 4.10 7.50 -7.81
N ASN A 138 2.91 7.90 -8.20
CA ASN A 138 2.33 9.19 -7.87
C ASN A 138 0.92 9.03 -7.31
N ASN A 139 0.55 9.92 -6.41
CA ASN A 139 -0.79 9.94 -5.85
C ASN A 139 -1.83 10.23 -6.93
N LYS A 140 -2.96 9.53 -6.88
CA LYS A 140 -4.15 9.97 -7.59
C LYS A 140 -4.81 11.07 -6.75
N SER A 141 -5.14 12.20 -7.36
CA SER A 141 -5.68 13.37 -6.68
C SER A 141 -6.89 13.01 -5.80
N GLY A 142 -7.84 12.23 -6.32
CA GLY A 142 -9.03 11.82 -5.56
C GLY A 142 -8.70 10.93 -4.34
N ILE A 143 -7.67 10.08 -4.43
CA ILE A 143 -7.24 9.24 -3.32
C ILE A 143 -6.51 10.08 -2.27
N ALA A 144 -5.59 10.94 -2.70
CA ALA A 144 -4.83 11.79 -1.78
C ALA A 144 -5.70 12.85 -1.10
N THR A 145 -6.55 13.57 -1.86
CA THR A 145 -7.30 14.69 -1.32
C THR A 145 -8.55 14.29 -0.54
N LYS A 146 -9.29 13.26 -1.01
CA LYS A 146 -10.56 12.87 -0.39
C LYS A 146 -10.37 11.80 0.69
N LYS A 147 -9.37 10.92 0.52
CA LYS A 147 -9.12 9.80 1.45
C LYS A 147 -7.86 9.98 2.29
N GLN A 148 -7.08 11.04 2.06
CA GLN A 148 -5.82 11.28 2.78
C GLN A 148 -4.89 10.03 2.79
N LEU A 149 -4.95 9.25 1.70
CA LEU A 149 -4.06 8.12 1.44
C LEU A 149 -2.96 8.60 0.51
N ILE A 150 -1.73 8.57 0.99
CA ILE A 150 -0.54 8.96 0.21
C ILE A 150 0.32 7.75 -0.10
N PHE A 151 1.08 7.86 -1.18
CA PHE A 151 2.00 6.81 -1.60
C PHE A 151 3.27 6.83 -0.74
N GLY A 152 3.71 5.66 -0.29
CA GLY A 152 4.94 5.47 0.49
C GLY A 152 6.15 5.16 -0.40
N ALA A 153 6.48 3.87 -0.63
CA ALA A 153 7.56 3.48 -1.53
C ALA A 153 7.16 3.70 -2.99
N SER A 154 7.98 4.39 -3.78
CA SER A 154 7.54 4.97 -5.05
C SER A 154 8.31 4.53 -6.29
N VAL A 155 9.51 3.98 -6.17
CA VAL A 155 10.38 3.72 -7.32
C VAL A 155 10.32 2.26 -7.75
N ILE A 156 10.16 2.03 -9.05
CA ILE A 156 10.32 0.73 -9.69
C ILE A 156 11.46 0.86 -10.72
N ASP A 157 12.53 0.12 -10.48
CA ASP A 157 13.70 0.07 -11.35
C ASP A 157 13.49 -0.93 -12.49
N CYS A 158 14.18 -0.72 -13.62
CA CYS A 158 14.13 -1.63 -14.78
C CYS A 158 14.64 -3.04 -14.45
N SER A 159 15.55 -3.17 -13.48
CA SER A 159 16.10 -4.44 -13.01
C SER A 159 15.18 -5.21 -12.07
N TYR A 160 14.11 -4.60 -11.55
CA TYR A 160 13.18 -5.25 -10.66
C TYR A 160 12.29 -6.26 -11.40
N GLN A 161 12.42 -7.54 -11.07
CA GLN A 161 11.68 -8.64 -11.70
C GLN A 161 10.54 -9.17 -10.81
N GLY A 162 10.35 -8.59 -9.64
CA GLY A 162 9.29 -8.97 -8.71
C GLY A 162 7.91 -8.44 -9.11
N GLU A 163 6.90 -8.90 -8.38
CA GLU A 163 5.56 -8.33 -8.45
C GLU A 163 5.56 -6.92 -7.87
N TRP A 164 4.88 -5.99 -8.52
CA TRP A 164 4.74 -4.63 -8.04
C TRP A 164 3.80 -4.58 -6.84
N HIS A 165 4.12 -3.69 -5.92
CA HIS A 165 3.32 -3.46 -4.73
C HIS A 165 2.94 -1.98 -4.65
N ILE A 166 1.67 -1.72 -4.34
CA ILE A 166 1.19 -0.39 -3.98
C ILE A 166 1.34 -0.24 -2.47
N ASN A 167 2.12 0.73 -2.01
CA ASN A 167 2.24 1.06 -0.61
C ASN A 167 1.48 2.37 -0.34
N LEU A 168 0.34 2.28 0.38
CA LEU A 168 -0.45 3.44 0.77
C LEU A 168 -0.40 3.65 2.27
N ILE A 169 -0.27 4.90 2.69
CA ILE A 169 -0.22 5.34 4.08
C ILE A 169 -1.45 6.20 4.34
N ASN A 170 -2.22 5.85 5.34
CA ASN A 170 -3.31 6.66 5.85
C ASN A 170 -2.73 7.76 6.75
N THR A 171 -2.80 9.01 6.30
CA THR A 171 -2.28 10.17 7.05
C THR A 171 -3.34 10.85 7.92
N SER A 172 -4.58 10.32 7.93
CA SER A 172 -5.70 10.88 8.68
C SER A 172 -5.89 10.20 10.05
N ASP A 173 -6.68 10.85 10.90
CA ASP A 173 -7.12 10.34 12.21
C ASP A 173 -8.32 9.38 12.10
N HIS A 174 -8.75 9.06 10.87
CA HIS A 174 -9.94 8.23 10.63
C HIS A 174 -9.58 7.02 9.77
N TYR A 175 -10.41 5.97 9.87
CA TYR A 175 -10.32 4.84 8.95
C TYR A 175 -10.60 5.30 7.52
N GLN A 176 -9.71 4.94 6.61
CA GLN A 176 -9.90 5.16 5.18
C GLN A 176 -10.22 3.85 4.48
N THR A 177 -11.02 3.92 3.43
CA THR A 177 -11.48 2.73 2.71
C THR A 177 -10.94 2.70 1.30
N LEU A 178 -10.54 1.51 0.85
CA LEU A 178 -10.26 1.19 -0.54
C LEU A 178 -11.23 0.10 -0.97
N GLU A 179 -11.89 0.30 -2.10
CA GLU A 179 -12.75 -0.70 -2.71
C GLU A 179 -11.92 -1.61 -3.61
N PHE A 180 -12.19 -2.93 -3.59
CA PHE A 180 -11.60 -3.84 -4.56
C PHE A 180 -11.99 -3.43 -5.99
N GLY A 181 -11.08 -3.54 -6.93
CA GLY A 181 -11.27 -3.14 -8.33
C GLY A 181 -11.10 -1.64 -8.61
N GLN A 182 -10.99 -0.76 -7.59
CA GLN A 182 -10.83 0.68 -7.84
C GLN A 182 -9.41 1.06 -8.29
N LYS A 183 -9.30 2.16 -9.05
CA LYS A 183 -8.01 2.81 -9.33
C LYS A 183 -7.42 3.40 -8.03
N ALA A 184 -6.17 3.06 -7.70
CA ALA A 184 -5.55 3.46 -6.44
C ALA A 184 -4.34 4.39 -6.60
N VAL A 185 -3.52 4.15 -7.61
CA VAL A 185 -2.25 4.84 -7.83
C VAL A 185 -2.01 4.98 -9.33
N GLN A 186 -1.17 5.93 -9.71
CA GLN A 186 -0.63 6.03 -11.06
C GLN A 186 0.90 5.96 -11.02
N PHE A 187 1.49 5.27 -12.01
CA PHE A 187 2.92 5.26 -12.21
C PHE A 187 3.27 6.09 -13.44
N ILE A 188 4.23 6.98 -13.30
CA ILE A 188 4.69 7.85 -14.38
C ILE A 188 6.09 7.38 -14.81
N PRO A 189 6.31 7.07 -16.09
CA PRO A 189 7.64 6.80 -16.59
C PRO A 189 8.51 8.06 -16.55
N HIS A 190 9.69 7.94 -15.95
CA HIS A 190 10.70 9.00 -15.90
C HIS A 190 11.95 8.54 -16.65
N LEU A 191 12.53 9.41 -17.45
CA LEU A 191 13.90 9.23 -17.94
C LEU A 191 14.86 9.45 -16.78
N ILE A 192 15.82 8.55 -16.65
CA ILE A 192 16.85 8.61 -15.60
C ILE A 192 18.23 8.63 -16.23
N SER A 193 19.19 9.29 -15.56
CA SER A 193 20.60 9.12 -15.87
C SER A 193 21.09 7.79 -15.28
N THR A 194 21.85 7.05 -16.07
CA THR A 194 22.53 5.82 -15.66
C THR A 194 24.04 6.03 -15.55
N GLU A 195 24.49 7.28 -15.53
CA GLU A 195 25.90 7.60 -15.35
C GLU A 195 26.40 7.08 -13.99
N PRO A 196 27.65 6.58 -13.95
CA PRO A 196 28.25 6.14 -12.69
C PRO A 196 28.31 7.28 -11.67
N VAL A 197 28.09 6.94 -10.41
CA VAL A 197 28.36 7.85 -9.30
C VAL A 197 29.81 7.70 -8.90
N GLU A 198 30.58 8.77 -8.98
CA GLU A 198 31.97 8.81 -8.57
C GLU A 198 32.11 9.61 -7.26
N ILE A 199 32.88 9.04 -6.34
CA ILE A 199 33.30 9.73 -5.12
C ILE A 199 34.75 10.11 -5.30
N VAL A 200 35.03 11.40 -5.30
CA VAL A 200 36.38 11.93 -5.48
C VAL A 200 37.00 12.25 -4.11
N ASP A 201 38.29 11.96 -3.97
CA ASP A 201 39.08 12.27 -2.78
C ASP A 201 39.80 13.61 -2.98
N LEU A 202 39.06 14.71 -2.81
CA LEU A 202 39.53 16.08 -2.94
C LEU A 202 39.23 16.87 -1.68
N PRO A 203 40.06 17.88 -1.32
CA PRO A 203 39.66 18.87 -0.31
C PRO A 203 38.37 19.59 -0.74
N GLU A 204 37.54 19.97 0.24
CA GLU A 204 36.26 20.61 -0.04
C GLU A 204 36.42 21.92 -0.82
N GLU A 205 37.46 22.67 -0.52
CA GLU A 205 37.81 23.93 -1.23
C GLU A 205 38.17 23.77 -2.70
N ASP A 206 38.61 22.57 -3.12
CA ASP A 206 39.00 22.26 -4.50
C ASP A 206 37.83 21.62 -5.30
N PHE A 207 36.74 21.22 -4.61
CA PHE A 207 35.64 20.52 -5.25
C PHE A 207 34.78 21.41 -6.16
N TYR A 208 34.54 22.66 -5.74
CA TYR A 208 33.80 23.62 -6.53
C TYR A 208 34.76 24.65 -7.16
N THR A 209 34.92 24.57 -8.46
CA THR A 209 35.81 25.52 -9.22
C THR A 209 35.16 26.88 -9.40
N GLU A 210 33.84 26.98 -9.31
CA GLU A 210 33.08 28.23 -9.48
C GLU A 210 32.03 28.41 -8.36
N LYS A 211 31.87 29.63 -7.87
CA LYS A 211 30.80 29.98 -6.93
C LYS A 211 29.50 30.27 -7.69
N THR A 212 28.44 29.56 -7.34
CA THR A 212 27.11 29.86 -7.88
C THR A 212 26.44 30.99 -7.08
N SER A 213 25.45 31.65 -7.68
CA SER A 213 24.68 32.70 -7.00
C SER A 213 23.92 32.24 -5.77
N ARG A 214 23.67 30.94 -5.66
CA ARG A 214 23.01 30.33 -4.48
C ARG A 214 24.02 29.94 -3.40
N GLY A 215 25.24 29.54 -3.77
CA GLY A 215 26.25 29.03 -2.83
C GLY A 215 25.68 27.95 -1.92
N GLU A 216 25.92 28.07 -0.63
CA GLU A 216 25.41 27.17 0.42
C GLU A 216 23.98 27.52 0.90
N GLY A 217 23.30 28.44 0.21
CA GLY A 217 21.96 28.90 0.62
C GLY A 217 20.94 27.76 0.67
N TRP A 218 20.37 27.52 1.88
CA TRP A 218 19.36 26.49 2.13
C TRP A 218 17.96 27.08 2.23
N GLN A 219 17.13 26.66 3.18
CA GLN A 219 15.72 27.09 3.31
C GLN A 219 15.60 28.61 3.40
N GLY A 220 14.74 29.19 2.55
CA GLY A 220 14.49 30.63 2.54
C GLY A 220 15.56 31.47 1.84
N SER A 221 16.64 30.90 1.32
CA SER A 221 17.72 31.63 0.63
C SER A 221 17.23 32.40 -0.62
N THR A 222 16.12 31.99 -1.23
CA THR A 222 15.50 32.66 -2.40
C THR A 222 14.36 33.60 -2.00
N GLY A 223 14.15 33.85 -0.71
CA GLY A 223 13.10 34.71 -0.18
C GLY A 223 11.73 34.00 -0.08
N ILE A 224 10.99 34.35 0.94
CA ILE A 224 9.55 34.01 1.08
C ILE A 224 8.81 35.31 0.75
N LYS A 225 8.20 35.39 -0.42
CA LYS A 225 7.24 36.44 -0.75
C LYS A 225 5.85 35.91 -0.60
#